data_467d71d7e1e77ee7fc0a03b593a71bb3
#
_entry.id   467d71d7e1e77ee7fc0a03b593a71bb3
#
_cell.length_a   1.000
_cell.length_b   1.000
_cell.length_c   1.000
_cell.angle_alpha   90.00
_cell.angle_beta   90.00
_cell.angle_gamma   90.00
#
_symmetry.space_group_name_H-M   'P 1'
#
loop_
_entity.id
_entity.type
_entity.pdbx_description
1 polymer ?
#
loop_
_entity_poly.entity_id
_entity_poly.type
_entity_poly.pdbx_seq_one_letter_code
_entity_poly.pdbx_strand_id
1 'polypeptide(L)'
;MKKEGQVEHAEGYFEPTDKGIPSLEALKLRYYELMVEYYSHSDEYLEQCRCYQNILECAEVKHDVARWGPTLKKVVWLVCLSKHEPMQQSILHGVKGNLKLSDLPAHEALIKQFCTKEIIHWTTLQERYAGEIAAETELFGGEKGAKRVEDLKLRVIEHNMLVIAAYYSRMSLSRLSELLCLSPEETEKHLSSCVVDKSVAAKIDRPAGLVNFSAAKSSDFLLNKWVSNIDSLLTCLDKASHLIQKESQQFKVAL
;
A
#
# COMPACT_ATOMS: atom_id res chain seq x y z
N MET A 1 54.75 12.95 -14.14
CA MET A 1 54.26 12.28 -12.91
C MET A 1 52.97 12.93 -12.50
N LYS A 2 51.85 12.34 -12.87
CA LYS A 2 50.50 12.77 -12.44
C LYS A 2 50.14 11.96 -11.20
N LYS A 3 49.84 12.64 -10.09
CA LYS A 3 49.31 12.02 -8.89
C LYS A 3 47.83 11.74 -9.12
N GLU A 4 47.45 10.47 -9.15
CA GLU A 4 46.10 10.03 -9.05
C GLU A 4 45.56 10.35 -7.64
N GLY A 5 44.55 11.21 -7.58
CA GLY A 5 43.85 11.49 -6.36
C GLY A 5 42.94 10.31 -6.03
N GLN A 6 43.24 9.58 -5.00
CA GLN A 6 42.33 8.66 -4.37
C GLN A 6 41.17 9.47 -3.80
N VAL A 7 39.97 9.19 -4.29
CA VAL A 7 38.74 9.63 -3.65
C VAL A 7 38.52 8.68 -2.47
N GLU A 8 38.98 9.09 -1.30
CA GLU A 8 38.65 8.43 -0.05
C GLU A 8 37.15 8.58 0.17
N HIS A 9 36.48 7.47 0.22
CA HIS A 9 35.09 7.40 0.63
C HIS A 9 34.95 7.96 2.04
N ALA A 10 34.07 8.94 2.20
CA ALA A 10 33.76 9.61 3.46
C ALA A 10 32.95 8.73 4.42
N GLU A 11 33.38 7.51 4.66
CA GLU A 11 32.75 6.57 5.62
C GLU A 11 33.26 6.70 7.05
N GLY A 12 34.02 7.73 7.40
CA GLY A 12 34.72 7.79 8.67
C GLY A 12 34.53 9.04 9.54
N TYR A 13 33.59 9.93 9.24
CA TYR A 13 33.54 11.22 9.94
C TYR A 13 32.54 11.38 11.08
N PHE A 14 31.83 10.36 11.48
CA PHE A 14 31.00 10.42 12.69
C PHE A 14 31.26 9.24 13.61
N GLU A 15 32.44 9.22 14.22
CA GLU A 15 32.57 8.54 15.51
C GLU A 15 31.71 9.31 16.53
N PRO A 16 30.82 8.62 17.30
CA PRO A 16 30.07 9.29 18.34
C PRO A 16 31.05 9.79 19.39
N THR A 17 31.37 11.09 19.33
CA THR A 17 32.08 11.73 20.41
C THR A 17 31.20 11.69 21.64
N ASP A 18 31.73 11.23 22.79
CA ASP A 18 31.11 11.05 24.13
C ASP A 18 30.44 12.28 24.75
N LYS A 19 29.96 13.23 23.98
CA LYS A 19 29.39 14.51 24.41
C LYS A 19 27.94 14.68 23.98
N GLY A 20 27.07 13.70 24.26
CA GLY A 20 25.62 13.94 24.20
C GLY A 20 25.03 14.24 22.81
N ILE A 21 25.78 14.07 21.73
CA ILE A 21 25.26 14.18 20.36
C ILE A 21 24.57 12.87 20.03
N PRO A 22 23.25 12.89 19.70
CA PRO A 22 22.53 11.68 19.34
C PRO A 22 23.14 11.06 18.07
N SER A 23 23.08 9.72 17.98
CA SER A 23 23.55 8.99 16.79
C SER A 23 22.78 9.44 15.54
N LEU A 24 23.39 9.30 14.36
CA LEU A 24 22.73 9.63 13.09
C LEU A 24 21.40 8.85 12.93
N GLU A 25 21.38 7.60 13.37
CA GLU A 25 20.17 6.75 13.35
C GLU A 25 19.06 7.32 14.25
N ALA A 26 19.38 7.76 15.47
CA ALA A 26 18.43 8.39 16.37
C ALA A 26 17.91 9.73 15.84
N LEU A 27 18.75 10.52 15.19
CA LEU A 27 18.33 11.77 14.53
C LEU A 27 17.42 11.48 13.34
N LYS A 28 17.72 10.47 12.53
CA LYS A 28 16.90 10.03 11.40
C LYS A 28 15.54 9.55 11.87
N LEU A 29 15.48 8.75 12.94
CA LEU A 29 14.22 8.28 13.54
C LEU A 29 13.39 9.49 14.00
N ARG A 30 14.00 10.41 14.75
CA ARG A 30 13.32 11.61 15.26
C ARG A 30 12.81 12.51 14.13
N TYR A 31 13.56 12.64 13.05
CA TYR A 31 13.14 13.38 11.86
C TYR A 31 11.86 12.79 11.26
N TYR A 32 11.81 11.48 11.05
CA TYR A 32 10.61 10.84 10.49
C TYR A 32 9.41 10.89 11.43
N GLU A 33 9.60 10.80 12.76
CA GLU A 33 8.54 10.99 13.74
C GLU A 33 7.91 12.39 13.63
N LEU A 34 8.72 13.43 13.53
CA LEU A 34 8.25 14.81 13.34
C LEU A 34 7.55 15.01 11.99
N MET A 35 8.04 14.36 10.93
CA MET A 35 7.39 14.38 9.61
C MET A 35 6.04 13.68 9.63
N VAL A 36 5.89 12.58 10.37
CA VAL A 36 4.60 11.92 10.58
C VAL A 36 3.62 12.87 11.28
N GLU A 37 4.07 13.56 12.32
CA GLU A 37 3.24 14.54 13.04
C GLU A 37 2.80 15.68 12.10
N TYR A 38 3.73 16.23 11.32
CA TYR A 38 3.45 17.27 10.34
C TYR A 38 2.39 16.83 9.31
N TYR A 39 2.57 15.68 8.66
CA TYR A 39 1.62 15.16 7.67
C TYR A 39 0.30 14.70 8.30
N SER A 40 0.27 14.37 9.58
CA SER A 40 -0.97 14.08 10.32
C SER A 40 -1.88 15.32 10.47
N HIS A 41 -1.32 16.53 10.42
CA HIS A 41 -2.11 17.77 10.44
C HIS A 41 -2.80 18.02 9.09
N SER A 42 -2.15 17.70 7.97
CA SER A 42 -2.68 17.88 6.61
C SER A 42 -3.51 16.71 6.09
N ASP A 43 -3.61 15.60 6.84
CA ASP A 43 -4.26 14.35 6.44
C ASP A 43 -3.67 13.75 5.14
N GLU A 44 -2.34 13.93 4.92
CA GLU A 44 -1.62 13.36 3.79
C GLU A 44 -1.21 11.92 4.09
N TYR A 45 -2.14 10.98 3.93
CA TYR A 45 -1.97 9.58 4.31
C TYR A 45 -0.81 8.89 3.59
N LEU A 46 -0.56 9.22 2.32
CA LEU A 46 0.49 8.59 1.53
C LEU A 46 1.89 8.96 2.05
N GLU A 47 2.11 10.24 2.36
CA GLU A 47 3.39 10.72 2.87
C GLU A 47 3.63 10.24 4.31
N GLN A 48 2.57 10.18 5.13
CA GLN A 48 2.65 9.53 6.45
C GLN A 48 3.07 8.06 6.32
N CYS A 49 2.48 7.33 5.38
CA CYS A 49 2.81 5.93 5.13
C CYS A 49 4.30 5.76 4.77
N ARG A 50 4.83 6.64 3.91
CA ARG A 50 6.26 6.65 3.53
C ARG A 50 7.17 6.92 4.72
N CYS A 51 6.80 7.87 5.57
CA CYS A 51 7.57 8.15 6.78
C CYS A 51 7.61 6.93 7.71
N TYR A 52 6.47 6.24 7.91
CA TYR A 52 6.44 5.02 8.70
C TYR A 52 7.22 3.86 8.06
N GLN A 53 7.25 3.74 6.73
CA GLN A 53 8.10 2.77 6.04
C GLN A 53 9.59 3.05 6.31
N ASN A 54 10.02 4.31 6.24
CA ASN A 54 11.38 4.69 6.56
C ASN A 54 11.73 4.44 8.05
N ILE A 55 10.77 4.62 8.96
CA ILE A 55 10.91 4.25 10.39
C ILE A 55 11.12 2.74 10.53
N LEU A 56 10.38 1.91 9.79
CA LEU A 56 10.54 0.44 9.81
C LEU A 56 11.92 -0.01 9.30
N GLU A 57 12.58 0.77 8.45
CA GLU A 57 13.92 0.48 7.93
C GLU A 57 15.03 0.89 8.91
N CYS A 58 14.75 1.77 9.87
CA CYS A 58 15.72 2.17 10.89
C CYS A 58 16.14 0.96 11.74
N ALA A 59 17.45 0.82 11.99
CA ALA A 59 18.02 -0.34 12.69
C ALA A 59 17.42 -0.55 14.08
N GLU A 60 17.14 0.53 14.81
CA GLU A 60 16.55 0.48 16.15
C GLU A 60 15.13 -0.12 16.17
N VAL A 61 14.34 0.11 15.10
CA VAL A 61 12.96 -0.39 15.00
C VAL A 61 12.92 -1.77 14.33
N LYS A 62 13.81 -2.00 13.37
CA LYS A 62 13.84 -3.24 12.56
C LYS A 62 14.03 -4.51 13.40
N HIS A 63 14.79 -4.42 14.48
CA HIS A 63 15.13 -5.56 15.34
C HIS A 63 14.25 -5.66 16.60
N ASP A 64 13.49 -4.63 16.94
CA ASP A 64 12.62 -4.60 18.11
C ASP A 64 11.18 -4.98 17.74
N VAL A 65 10.75 -6.17 18.18
CA VAL A 65 9.40 -6.69 17.94
C VAL A 65 8.31 -5.78 18.52
N ALA A 66 8.58 -5.14 19.66
CA ALA A 66 7.62 -4.25 20.30
C ALA A 66 7.36 -2.96 19.51
N ARG A 67 8.34 -2.53 18.70
CA ARG A 67 8.26 -1.29 17.92
C ARG A 67 7.79 -1.50 16.47
N TRP A 68 8.31 -2.53 15.78
CA TRP A 68 7.96 -2.70 14.37
C TRP A 68 6.51 -3.15 14.17
N GLY A 69 5.94 -3.94 15.09
CA GLY A 69 4.57 -4.42 14.99
C GLY A 69 3.53 -3.31 14.90
N PRO A 70 3.45 -2.40 15.91
CA PRO A 70 2.56 -1.24 15.84
C PRO A 70 2.82 -0.33 14.63
N THR A 71 4.08 -0.12 14.27
CA THR A 71 4.45 0.71 13.11
C THR A 71 3.96 0.09 11.79
N LEU A 72 4.09 -1.22 11.63
CA LEU A 72 3.61 -1.93 10.45
C LEU A 72 2.07 -1.88 10.34
N LYS A 73 1.35 -1.99 11.47
CA LYS A 73 -0.11 -1.82 11.51
C LYS A 73 -0.52 -0.44 10.97
N LYS A 74 0.16 0.63 11.42
CA LYS A 74 -0.08 1.99 10.93
C LYS A 74 0.18 2.13 9.43
N VAL A 75 1.25 1.53 8.92
CA VAL A 75 1.55 1.50 7.47
C VAL A 75 0.38 0.87 6.70
N VAL A 76 -0.14 -0.26 7.18
CA VAL A 76 -1.27 -0.95 6.53
C VAL A 76 -2.52 -0.07 6.51
N TRP A 77 -2.89 0.54 7.63
CA TRP A 77 -4.06 1.43 7.68
C TRP A 77 -3.90 2.65 6.79
N LEU A 78 -2.75 3.31 6.82
CA LEU A 78 -2.47 4.50 6.03
C LEU A 78 -2.48 4.23 4.52
N VAL A 79 -1.94 3.09 4.09
CA VAL A 79 -2.00 2.69 2.68
C VAL A 79 -3.44 2.43 2.21
N CYS A 80 -4.29 1.87 3.09
CA CYS A 80 -5.71 1.66 2.78
C CYS A 80 -6.51 2.96 2.77
N LEU A 81 -6.13 3.98 3.58
CA LEU A 81 -6.73 5.30 3.62
C LEU A 81 -6.30 6.19 2.46
N SER A 82 -5.15 5.92 1.86
CA SER A 82 -4.60 6.71 0.76
C SER A 82 -5.47 6.61 -0.50
N LYS A 83 -5.54 7.70 -1.28
CA LYS A 83 -6.22 7.71 -2.57
C LYS A 83 -5.59 6.71 -3.52
N HIS A 84 -6.41 6.21 -4.43
CA HIS A 84 -5.97 5.27 -5.45
C HIS A 84 -5.08 5.98 -6.48
N GLU A 85 -3.78 5.87 -6.31
CA GLU A 85 -2.74 6.42 -7.17
C GLU A 85 -1.72 5.33 -7.52
N PRO A 86 -0.97 5.46 -8.63
CA PRO A 86 0.07 4.48 -8.99
C PRO A 86 1.09 4.26 -7.87
N MET A 87 1.43 5.32 -7.13
CA MET A 87 2.35 5.28 -6.01
C MET A 87 1.79 4.51 -4.82
N GLN A 88 0.51 4.72 -4.49
CA GLN A 88 -0.21 3.96 -3.46
C GLN A 88 -0.24 2.46 -3.79
N GLN A 89 -0.50 2.11 -5.05
CA GLN A 89 -0.48 0.72 -5.49
C GLN A 89 0.91 0.08 -5.36
N SER A 90 1.97 0.81 -5.72
CA SER A 90 3.34 0.34 -5.55
C SER A 90 3.64 0.02 -4.09
N ILE A 91 3.27 0.93 -3.18
CA ILE A 91 3.42 0.72 -1.73
C ILE A 91 2.58 -0.46 -1.23
N LEU A 92 1.32 -0.57 -1.67
CA LEU A 92 0.41 -1.65 -1.31
C LEU A 92 0.99 -3.03 -1.69
N HIS A 93 1.53 -3.15 -2.91
CA HIS A 93 2.21 -4.36 -3.36
C HIS A 93 3.52 -4.63 -2.61
N GLY A 94 4.29 -3.59 -2.29
CA GLY A 94 5.50 -3.70 -1.47
C GLY A 94 5.20 -4.20 -0.06
N VAL A 95 4.17 -3.66 0.59
CA VAL A 95 3.73 -4.10 1.92
C VAL A 95 3.24 -5.55 1.90
N LYS A 96 2.48 -5.94 0.85
CA LYS A 96 2.05 -7.34 0.67
C LYS A 96 3.22 -8.32 0.60
N GLY A 97 4.35 -7.91 -0.01
CA GLY A 97 5.57 -8.73 -0.10
C GLY A 97 6.40 -8.78 1.19
N ASN A 98 6.02 -8.06 2.22
CA ASN A 98 6.78 -8.02 3.47
C ASN A 98 6.53 -9.27 4.31
N LEU A 99 7.61 -10.04 4.59
CA LEU A 99 7.54 -11.27 5.38
C LEU A 99 6.99 -11.07 6.80
N LYS A 100 7.26 -9.91 7.41
CA LYS A 100 6.75 -9.57 8.75
C LYS A 100 5.23 -9.40 8.81
N LEU A 101 4.57 -9.22 7.67
CA LEU A 101 3.11 -9.09 7.62
C LEU A 101 2.40 -10.40 8.00
N SER A 102 3.06 -11.55 7.80
CA SER A 102 2.52 -12.87 8.19
C SER A 102 2.30 -13.00 9.71
N ASP A 103 3.01 -12.21 10.52
CA ASP A 103 2.83 -12.15 11.96
C ASP A 103 1.56 -11.38 12.37
N LEU A 104 0.93 -10.68 11.42
CA LEU A 104 -0.27 -9.86 11.62
C LEU A 104 -1.42 -10.33 10.69
N PRO A 105 -2.05 -11.49 10.94
CA PRO A 105 -2.97 -12.13 10.00
C PRO A 105 -4.20 -11.27 9.66
N ALA A 106 -4.70 -10.45 10.60
CA ALA A 106 -5.82 -9.54 10.32
C ALA A 106 -5.43 -8.47 9.29
N HIS A 107 -4.24 -7.88 9.44
CA HIS A 107 -3.74 -6.83 8.55
C HIS A 107 -3.30 -7.39 7.19
N GLU A 108 -2.73 -8.61 7.17
CA GLU A 108 -2.46 -9.33 5.94
C GLU A 108 -3.74 -9.57 5.14
N ALA A 109 -4.81 -10.04 5.80
CA ALA A 109 -6.09 -10.24 5.16
C ALA A 109 -6.67 -8.95 4.59
N LEU A 110 -6.52 -7.81 5.28
CA LEU A 110 -6.94 -6.49 4.80
C LEU A 110 -6.20 -6.09 3.52
N ILE A 111 -4.87 -6.15 3.53
CA ILE A 111 -4.06 -5.85 2.34
C ILE A 111 -4.43 -6.78 1.17
N LYS A 112 -4.63 -8.07 1.45
CA LYS A 112 -5.02 -9.04 0.44
C LYS A 112 -6.37 -8.70 -0.19
N GLN A 113 -7.36 -8.25 0.59
CA GLN A 113 -8.65 -7.78 0.09
C GLN A 113 -8.50 -6.59 -0.87
N PHE A 114 -7.69 -5.59 -0.52
CA PHE A 114 -7.44 -4.44 -1.40
C PHE A 114 -6.58 -4.77 -2.62
N CYS A 115 -5.80 -5.85 -2.59
CA CYS A 115 -5.03 -6.33 -3.75
C CYS A 115 -5.85 -7.23 -4.68
N THR A 116 -6.90 -7.88 -4.19
CA THR A 116 -7.76 -8.76 -5.01
C THR A 116 -8.83 -7.94 -5.72
N LYS A 117 -9.21 -8.38 -6.92
CA LYS A 117 -10.28 -7.72 -7.67
C LYS A 117 -11.65 -8.30 -7.27
N GLU A 118 -11.98 -8.18 -6.01
CA GLU A 118 -13.23 -8.63 -5.42
C GLU A 118 -13.97 -7.46 -4.77
N ILE A 119 -15.29 -7.53 -4.72
CA ILE A 119 -16.10 -6.49 -4.08
C ILE A 119 -15.99 -6.63 -2.57
N ILE A 120 -15.68 -5.54 -1.91
CA ILE A 120 -15.56 -5.45 -0.45
C ILE A 120 -16.87 -4.88 0.10
N HIS A 121 -17.58 -5.65 0.91
CA HIS A 121 -18.77 -5.16 1.61
C HIS A 121 -18.36 -4.37 2.85
N TRP A 122 -18.74 -3.09 2.89
CA TRP A 122 -18.38 -2.18 3.97
C TRP A 122 -18.83 -2.68 5.35
N THR A 123 -20.07 -3.17 5.48
CA THR A 123 -20.62 -3.67 6.74
C THR A 123 -19.79 -4.82 7.31
N THR A 124 -19.47 -5.80 6.48
CA THR A 124 -18.66 -6.95 6.86
C THR A 124 -17.22 -6.55 7.23
N LEU A 125 -16.65 -5.58 6.49
CA LEU A 125 -15.33 -5.05 6.80
C LEU A 125 -15.35 -4.31 8.14
N GLN A 126 -16.32 -3.45 8.36
CA GLN A 126 -16.46 -2.68 9.60
C GLN A 126 -16.64 -3.60 10.81
N GLU A 127 -17.51 -4.61 10.74
CA GLU A 127 -17.70 -5.57 11.82
C GLU A 127 -16.43 -6.36 12.14
N ARG A 128 -15.74 -6.81 11.10
CA ARG A 128 -14.51 -7.60 11.24
C ARG A 128 -13.37 -6.82 11.87
N TYR A 129 -13.22 -5.55 11.50
CA TYR A 129 -12.09 -4.71 11.94
C TYR A 129 -12.45 -3.70 13.03
N ALA A 130 -13.68 -3.73 13.58
CA ALA A 130 -14.11 -2.83 14.65
C ALA A 130 -13.16 -2.86 15.85
N GLY A 131 -12.71 -4.04 16.26
CA GLY A 131 -11.76 -4.20 17.36
C GLY A 131 -10.38 -3.62 17.06
N GLU A 132 -9.86 -3.82 15.85
CA GLU A 132 -8.56 -3.29 15.43
C GLU A 132 -8.60 -1.76 15.27
N ILE A 133 -9.70 -1.22 14.73
CA ILE A 133 -9.91 0.24 14.60
C ILE A 133 -9.99 0.89 15.99
N ALA A 134 -10.68 0.26 16.94
CA ALA A 134 -10.77 0.75 18.32
C ALA A 134 -9.43 0.66 19.06
N ALA A 135 -8.60 -0.33 18.74
CA ALA A 135 -7.27 -0.50 19.33
C ALA A 135 -6.25 0.56 18.85
N GLU A 136 -6.39 1.02 17.60
CA GLU A 136 -5.51 2.02 16.98
C GLU A 136 -5.96 3.46 17.33
N THR A 137 -5.84 3.82 18.59
CA THR A 137 -6.29 5.14 19.10
C THR A 137 -5.52 6.32 18.51
N GLU A 138 -4.28 6.13 18.05
CA GLU A 138 -3.48 7.19 17.45
C GLU A 138 -3.98 7.57 16.05
N LEU A 139 -4.46 6.59 15.26
CA LEU A 139 -5.00 6.86 13.93
C LEU A 139 -6.50 7.16 13.97
N PHE A 140 -7.28 6.37 14.67
CA PHE A 140 -8.74 6.44 14.67
C PHE A 140 -9.34 7.07 15.94
N GLY A 141 -8.50 7.56 16.86
CA GLY A 141 -8.95 8.28 18.04
C GLY A 141 -9.21 9.77 17.79
N GLY A 142 -9.94 10.41 18.73
CA GLY A 142 -10.22 11.84 18.71
C GLY A 142 -11.19 12.30 17.61
N GLU A 143 -11.25 13.61 17.39
CA GLU A 143 -12.16 14.23 16.42
C GLU A 143 -11.90 13.82 14.96
N LYS A 144 -10.63 13.56 14.62
CA LYS A 144 -10.22 13.13 13.27
C LYS A 144 -10.54 11.65 13.00
N GLY A 145 -10.77 10.85 14.03
CA GLY A 145 -11.01 9.41 13.87
C GLY A 145 -12.27 9.09 13.07
N ALA A 146 -13.38 9.78 13.37
CA ALA A 146 -14.63 9.62 12.64
C ALA A 146 -14.45 9.94 11.13
N LYS A 147 -13.76 11.05 10.82
CA LYS A 147 -13.44 11.42 9.44
C LYS A 147 -12.60 10.34 8.73
N ARG A 148 -11.60 9.76 9.40
CA ARG A 148 -10.76 8.71 8.83
C ARG A 148 -11.53 7.41 8.57
N VAL A 149 -12.52 7.10 9.39
CA VAL A 149 -13.42 5.96 9.12
C VAL A 149 -14.30 6.23 7.89
N GLU A 150 -14.78 7.47 7.70
CA GLU A 150 -15.50 7.88 6.50
C GLU A 150 -14.58 7.84 5.26
N ASP A 151 -13.36 8.30 5.38
CA ASP A 151 -12.36 8.22 4.31
C ASP A 151 -12.08 6.76 3.94
N LEU A 152 -11.98 5.85 4.92
CA LEU A 152 -11.83 4.42 4.65
C LEU A 152 -13.03 3.86 3.88
N LYS A 153 -14.25 4.26 4.24
CA LYS A 153 -15.47 3.89 3.51
C LYS A 153 -15.40 4.37 2.06
N LEU A 154 -14.95 5.61 1.83
CA LEU A 154 -14.75 6.15 0.48
C LEU A 154 -13.73 5.33 -0.32
N ARG A 155 -12.61 4.93 0.30
CA ARG A 155 -11.60 4.07 -0.37
C ARG A 155 -12.16 2.70 -0.75
N VAL A 156 -13.01 2.11 0.09
CA VAL A 156 -13.72 0.85 -0.24
C VAL A 156 -14.65 1.05 -1.43
N ILE A 157 -15.41 2.14 -1.47
CA ILE A 157 -16.30 2.47 -2.60
C ILE A 157 -15.49 2.64 -3.89
N GLU A 158 -14.38 3.39 -3.86
CA GLU A 158 -13.49 3.56 -5.00
C GLU A 158 -12.90 2.23 -5.49
N HIS A 159 -12.44 1.38 -4.56
CA HIS A 159 -11.95 0.05 -4.88
C HIS A 159 -13.04 -0.77 -5.59
N ASN A 160 -14.25 -0.80 -5.05
CA ASN A 160 -15.36 -1.54 -5.66
C ASN A 160 -15.71 -0.99 -7.05
N MET A 161 -15.68 0.32 -7.25
CA MET A 161 -15.90 0.93 -8.58
C MET A 161 -14.83 0.51 -9.58
N LEU A 162 -13.55 0.46 -9.17
CA LEU A 162 -12.45 -0.03 -10.01
C LEU A 162 -12.62 -1.50 -10.39
N VAL A 163 -13.04 -2.32 -9.43
CA VAL A 163 -13.34 -3.74 -9.66
C VAL A 163 -14.47 -3.89 -10.65
N ILE A 164 -15.59 -3.17 -10.46
CA ILE A 164 -16.75 -3.22 -11.36
C ILE A 164 -16.36 -2.75 -12.77
N ALA A 165 -15.61 -1.65 -12.89
CA ALA A 165 -15.14 -1.14 -14.17
C ALA A 165 -14.19 -2.11 -14.90
N ALA A 166 -13.50 -2.99 -14.17
CA ALA A 166 -12.65 -4.01 -14.76
C ALA A 166 -13.41 -5.21 -15.34
N TYR A 167 -14.60 -5.52 -14.77
CA TYR A 167 -15.40 -6.69 -15.18
C TYR A 167 -16.56 -6.33 -16.12
N TYR A 168 -17.13 -5.15 -16.01
CA TYR A 168 -18.30 -4.74 -16.76
C TYR A 168 -17.97 -3.63 -17.76
N SER A 169 -18.42 -3.78 -19.00
CA SER A 169 -18.35 -2.73 -20.01
C SER A 169 -19.56 -1.79 -19.96
N ARG A 170 -20.71 -2.31 -19.52
CA ARG A 170 -21.98 -1.58 -19.42
C ARG A 170 -22.82 -2.10 -18.27
N MET A 171 -23.44 -1.19 -17.51
CA MET A 171 -24.28 -1.54 -16.36
C MET A 171 -25.37 -0.50 -16.14
N SER A 172 -26.52 -0.90 -15.57
CA SER A 172 -27.53 0.06 -15.10
C SER A 172 -27.07 0.73 -13.79
N LEU A 173 -27.45 2.00 -13.62
CA LEU A 173 -27.15 2.74 -12.39
C LEU A 173 -27.76 2.07 -11.14
N SER A 174 -28.98 1.54 -11.27
CA SER A 174 -29.65 0.78 -10.20
C SER A 174 -28.84 -0.45 -9.76
N ARG A 175 -28.31 -1.22 -10.73
CA ARG A 175 -27.47 -2.37 -10.40
C ARG A 175 -26.15 -1.97 -9.76
N LEU A 176 -25.57 -0.87 -10.21
CA LEU A 176 -24.35 -0.31 -9.62
C LEU A 176 -24.60 0.10 -8.15
N SER A 177 -25.72 0.78 -7.87
CA SER A 177 -26.08 1.18 -6.51
C SER A 177 -26.34 -0.01 -5.58
N GLU A 178 -26.95 -1.08 -6.07
CA GLU A 178 -27.12 -2.33 -5.31
C GLU A 178 -25.77 -2.95 -4.93
N LEU A 179 -24.84 -3.05 -5.89
CA LEU A 179 -23.51 -3.65 -5.64
C LEU A 179 -22.66 -2.82 -4.66
N LEU A 180 -22.83 -1.51 -4.66
CA LEU A 180 -22.12 -0.61 -3.75
C LEU A 180 -22.83 -0.43 -2.41
N CYS A 181 -24.08 -0.91 -2.29
CA CYS A 181 -24.97 -0.68 -1.14
C CYS A 181 -25.13 0.81 -0.82
N LEU A 182 -25.34 1.63 -1.86
CA LEU A 182 -25.50 3.09 -1.80
C LEU A 182 -26.82 3.51 -2.46
N SER A 183 -27.25 4.75 -2.17
CA SER A 183 -28.32 5.37 -2.93
C SER A 183 -27.89 5.68 -4.38
N PRO A 184 -28.80 5.71 -5.36
CA PRO A 184 -28.45 6.04 -6.74
C PRO A 184 -27.77 7.41 -6.90
N GLU A 185 -28.19 8.39 -6.10
CA GLU A 185 -27.62 9.77 -6.11
C GLU A 185 -26.18 9.78 -5.58
N GLU A 186 -25.92 9.09 -4.46
CA GLU A 186 -24.57 8.95 -3.92
C GLU A 186 -23.67 8.16 -4.87
N THR A 187 -24.21 7.11 -5.49
CA THR A 187 -23.47 6.31 -6.47
C THR A 187 -23.03 7.15 -7.67
N GLU A 188 -23.94 7.99 -8.20
CA GLU A 188 -23.60 8.91 -9.30
C GLU A 188 -22.56 9.93 -8.87
N LYS A 189 -22.68 10.48 -7.66
CA LYS A 189 -21.72 11.45 -7.11
C LYS A 189 -20.32 10.84 -6.99
N HIS A 190 -20.22 9.66 -6.39
CA HIS A 190 -18.93 8.97 -6.25
C HIS A 190 -18.34 8.55 -7.61
N LEU A 191 -19.17 8.06 -8.53
CA LEU A 191 -18.72 7.73 -9.88
C LEU A 191 -18.20 8.99 -10.61
N SER A 192 -18.89 10.11 -10.49
CA SER A 192 -18.45 11.38 -11.09
C SER A 192 -17.12 11.84 -10.51
N SER A 193 -16.91 11.71 -9.20
CA SER A 193 -15.61 11.99 -8.55
C SER A 193 -14.51 11.09 -9.11
N CYS A 194 -14.74 9.79 -9.18
CA CYS A 194 -13.77 8.83 -9.73
C CYS A 194 -13.41 9.11 -11.21
N VAL A 195 -14.37 9.60 -12.01
CA VAL A 195 -14.12 9.99 -13.40
C VAL A 195 -13.31 11.28 -13.48
N VAL A 196 -13.57 12.26 -12.61
CA VAL A 196 -12.80 13.52 -12.55
C VAL A 196 -11.36 13.24 -12.12
N ASP A 197 -11.17 12.37 -11.12
CA ASP A 197 -9.85 11.94 -10.64
C ASP A 197 -9.14 10.98 -11.63
N LYS A 198 -9.78 10.67 -12.77
CA LYS A 198 -9.27 9.76 -13.81
C LYS A 198 -8.94 8.33 -13.31
N SER A 199 -9.43 7.95 -12.15
CA SER A 199 -9.27 6.58 -11.63
C SER A 199 -10.15 5.59 -12.38
N VAL A 200 -11.34 6.01 -12.84
CA VAL A 200 -12.27 5.22 -13.66
C VAL A 200 -12.65 5.98 -14.93
N ALA A 201 -12.57 5.31 -16.08
CA ALA A 201 -13.07 5.87 -17.33
C ALA A 201 -14.51 5.39 -17.55
N ALA A 202 -15.49 6.26 -17.31
CA ALA A 202 -16.91 5.95 -17.48
C ALA A 202 -17.68 7.11 -18.11
N LYS A 203 -18.82 6.79 -18.75
CA LYS A 203 -19.80 7.74 -19.26
C LYS A 203 -21.16 7.39 -18.70
N ILE A 204 -21.85 8.36 -18.12
CA ILE A 204 -23.19 8.20 -17.55
C ILE A 204 -24.20 8.68 -18.57
N ASP A 205 -25.12 7.80 -18.94
CA ASP A 205 -26.30 8.12 -19.73
C ASP A 205 -27.50 8.23 -18.77
N ARG A 206 -27.79 9.44 -18.33
CA ARG A 206 -28.85 9.71 -17.34
C ARG A 206 -30.24 9.36 -17.85
N PRO A 207 -30.64 9.74 -19.09
CA PRO A 207 -31.94 9.38 -19.64
C PRO A 207 -32.20 7.87 -19.69
N ALA A 208 -31.17 7.09 -20.03
CA ALA A 208 -31.25 5.63 -20.10
C ALA A 208 -30.94 4.94 -18.75
N GLY A 209 -30.46 5.67 -17.74
CA GLY A 209 -30.03 5.11 -16.46
C GLY A 209 -28.87 4.12 -16.57
N LEU A 210 -27.97 4.34 -17.54
CA LEU A 210 -26.90 3.41 -17.89
C LEU A 210 -25.52 4.04 -17.68
N VAL A 211 -24.59 3.23 -17.20
CA VAL A 211 -23.18 3.56 -17.08
C VAL A 211 -22.39 2.71 -18.08
N ASN A 212 -21.62 3.35 -18.94
CA ASN A 212 -20.72 2.70 -19.87
C ASN A 212 -19.28 2.88 -19.36
N PHE A 213 -18.61 1.79 -19.01
CA PHE A 213 -17.20 1.79 -18.64
C PHE A 213 -16.36 1.65 -19.89
N SER A 214 -15.52 2.63 -20.16
CA SER A 214 -14.53 2.54 -21.24
C SER A 214 -13.33 1.78 -20.70
N ALA A 215 -12.92 0.71 -21.37
CA ALA A 215 -11.69 0.03 -21.02
C ALA A 215 -10.49 0.95 -21.32
N ALA A 216 -10.14 1.81 -20.40
CA ALA A 216 -8.86 2.48 -20.43
C ALA A 216 -7.80 1.43 -20.08
N LYS A 217 -7.17 0.85 -21.10
CA LYS A 217 -5.90 0.13 -20.91
C LYS A 217 -4.87 1.19 -20.54
N SER A 218 -4.72 1.49 -19.25
CA SER A 218 -3.66 2.38 -18.83
C SER A 218 -2.32 1.73 -19.18
N SER A 219 -1.38 2.50 -19.70
CA SER A 219 0.00 2.06 -19.91
C SER A 219 0.58 1.45 -18.65
N ASP A 220 0.21 1.98 -17.50
CA ASP A 220 0.65 1.53 -16.17
C ASP A 220 0.19 0.11 -15.85
N PHE A 221 -1.05 -0.26 -16.20
CA PHE A 221 -1.54 -1.63 -16.04
C PHE A 221 -0.73 -2.61 -16.88
N LEU A 222 -0.38 -2.23 -18.13
CA LEU A 222 0.44 -3.07 -18.99
C LEU A 222 1.87 -3.20 -18.46
N LEU A 223 2.46 -2.10 -17.98
CA LEU A 223 3.79 -2.08 -17.40
C LEU A 223 3.85 -2.91 -16.11
N ASN A 224 2.90 -2.73 -15.20
CA ASN A 224 2.85 -3.51 -13.95
C ASN A 224 2.66 -5.01 -14.21
N LYS A 225 1.81 -5.37 -15.20
CA LYS A 225 1.68 -6.76 -15.62
C LYS A 225 2.98 -7.31 -16.21
N TRP A 226 3.71 -6.49 -16.94
CA TRP A 226 5.00 -6.85 -17.51
C TRP A 226 6.04 -7.09 -16.43
N VAL A 227 6.14 -6.18 -15.46
CA VAL A 227 7.04 -6.32 -14.29
C VAL A 227 6.71 -7.60 -13.52
N SER A 228 5.45 -7.87 -13.23
CA SER A 228 5.02 -9.10 -12.55
C SER A 228 5.38 -10.38 -13.33
N ASN A 229 5.27 -10.34 -14.66
CA ASN A 229 5.65 -11.47 -15.51
C ASN A 229 7.17 -11.69 -15.50
N ILE A 230 7.97 -10.61 -15.52
CA ILE A 230 9.44 -10.68 -15.45
C ILE A 230 9.87 -11.22 -14.09
N ASP A 231 9.28 -10.76 -13.01
CA ASP A 231 9.56 -11.24 -11.65
C ASP A 231 9.26 -12.74 -11.50
N SER A 232 8.12 -13.18 -12.04
CA SER A 232 7.76 -14.61 -12.10
C SER A 232 8.76 -15.43 -12.91
N LEU A 233 9.25 -14.89 -14.03
CA LEU A 233 10.26 -15.53 -14.86
C LEU A 233 11.60 -15.65 -14.12
N LEU A 234 12.06 -14.57 -13.48
CA LEU A 234 13.29 -14.56 -12.69
C LEU A 234 13.21 -15.56 -11.53
N THR A 235 12.09 -15.59 -10.82
CA THR A 235 11.85 -16.59 -9.76
C THR A 235 11.92 -18.03 -10.29
N CYS A 236 11.41 -18.28 -11.49
CA CYS A 236 11.48 -19.59 -12.13
C CYS A 236 12.92 -19.94 -12.52
N LEU A 237 13.67 -18.98 -13.05
CA LEU A 237 15.09 -19.16 -13.39
C LEU A 237 15.96 -19.43 -12.16
N ASP A 238 15.73 -18.71 -11.06
CA ASP A 238 16.43 -18.92 -9.80
C ASP A 238 16.17 -20.32 -9.25
N LYS A 239 14.90 -20.76 -9.26
CA LYS A 239 14.54 -22.12 -8.87
C LYS A 239 15.23 -23.18 -9.73
N ALA A 240 15.22 -23.00 -11.06
CA ALA A 240 15.87 -23.91 -11.99
C ALA A 240 17.39 -23.96 -11.76
N SER A 241 18.03 -22.80 -11.60
CA SER A 241 19.46 -22.70 -11.31
C SER A 241 19.81 -23.40 -9.99
N HIS A 242 19.00 -23.17 -8.96
CA HIS A 242 19.20 -23.80 -7.66
C HIS A 242 19.05 -25.32 -7.72
N LEU A 243 18.07 -25.84 -8.46
CA LEU A 243 17.89 -27.28 -8.67
C LEU A 243 19.07 -27.90 -9.43
N ILE A 244 19.56 -27.24 -10.48
CA ILE A 244 20.74 -27.68 -11.25
C ILE A 244 21.97 -27.72 -10.34
N GLN A 245 22.19 -26.70 -9.52
CA GLN A 245 23.30 -26.66 -8.56
C GLN A 245 23.19 -27.80 -7.54
N LYS A 246 21.99 -28.05 -7.02
CA LYS A 246 21.71 -29.13 -6.08
C LYS A 246 22.04 -30.49 -6.66
N GLU A 247 21.56 -30.78 -7.88
CA GLU A 247 21.88 -32.03 -8.58
C GLU A 247 23.37 -32.15 -8.89
N SER A 248 24.00 -31.08 -9.40
CA SER A 248 25.44 -31.07 -9.67
C SER A 248 26.27 -31.37 -8.40
N GLN A 249 25.84 -30.89 -7.23
CA GLN A 249 26.51 -31.22 -5.96
C GLN A 249 26.28 -32.68 -5.55
N GLN A 250 25.07 -33.23 -5.74
CA GLN A 250 24.79 -34.63 -5.44
C GLN A 250 25.66 -35.58 -6.29
N PHE A 251 25.82 -35.29 -7.57
CA PHE A 251 26.69 -36.08 -8.45
C PHE A 251 28.18 -35.93 -8.11
N LYS A 252 28.62 -34.78 -7.62
CA LYS A 252 30.02 -34.59 -7.14
C LYS A 252 30.35 -35.31 -5.87
N VAL A 253 29.37 -35.57 -5.02
CA VAL A 253 29.52 -36.30 -3.76
C VAL A 253 29.45 -37.82 -3.96
N ALA A 254 28.87 -38.27 -5.10
CA ALA A 254 28.75 -39.69 -5.48
C ALA A 254 29.97 -40.26 -6.25
N LEU A 255 30.98 -39.43 -6.53
CA LEU A 255 32.29 -39.79 -7.10
C LEU A 255 33.37 -39.68 -6.04
#